data_3f557c43f748a398607f4843bc3a518c
#
_entry.id   3f557c43f748a398607f4843bc3a518c
#
_cell.length_a   1.000
_cell.length_b   1.000
_cell.length_c   1.000
_cell.angle_alpha   90.00
_cell.angle_beta   90.00
_cell.angle_gamma   90.00
#
_symmetry.space_group_name_H-M   'P 1'
#
loop_
_entity.id
_entity.type
_entity.pdbx_description
1 polymer ?
#
loop_
_entity_poly.entity_id
_entity_poly.type
_entity_poly.pdbx_seq_one_letter_code
_entity_poly.pdbx_strand_id
1 'polypeptide(L)'
;MIGYVVRRIAQLLPVLLIASIGIWGMLYAVPGGPVGMLLGENATPEQIAAVTRDLGLDRPVLVQYFDWLLGAVTGDLGNSVYGREPVLKLIGERLPATLQLAVAATIVALVLGIPVAIISALYPNSWIDRVLSGWSALALGVPTFWLGILLILLFAVQLRWLPSASTYVAFWDNPLQALRSVALPALTLGIYVSGILARFLRASLVSELRADYVRTARSKGLPERQVVGTHIMRNALLPFITIVGLMMANFIGGAVVTEAVFNYPGIGRLMIGAISNRDYPLIQGCIVVILVIYIAINLAVDVLYAYIDPRIEYS
;
A
#
# COMPACT_ATOMS: atom_id res chain seq x y z
N MET A 1 -6.39 -23.73 11.76
CA MET A 1 -6.81 -22.39 11.26
C MET A 1 -6.93 -21.36 12.39
N ILE A 2 -7.83 -21.52 13.39
CA ILE A 2 -8.00 -20.52 14.46
C ILE A 2 -6.71 -20.31 15.25
N GLY A 3 -6.02 -21.39 15.68
CA GLY A 3 -4.73 -21.29 16.38
C GLY A 3 -3.63 -20.55 15.59
N TYR A 4 -3.57 -20.76 14.28
CA TYR A 4 -2.67 -20.03 13.39
C TYR A 4 -2.97 -18.52 13.38
N VAL A 5 -4.24 -18.14 13.20
CA VAL A 5 -4.66 -16.74 13.20
C VAL A 5 -4.35 -16.06 14.52
N VAL A 6 -4.66 -16.73 15.65
CA VAL A 6 -4.37 -16.21 17.00
C VAL A 6 -2.87 -16.01 17.20
N ARG A 7 -2.04 -16.99 16.81
CA ARG A 7 -0.57 -16.87 16.90
C ARG A 7 -0.06 -15.73 16.04
N ARG A 8 -0.60 -15.57 14.82
CA ARG A 8 -0.20 -14.51 13.90
C ARG A 8 -0.55 -13.13 14.45
N ILE A 9 -1.75 -12.97 15.02
CA ILE A 9 -2.15 -11.74 15.70
C ILE A 9 -1.22 -11.47 16.89
N ALA A 10 -0.88 -12.47 17.69
CA ALA A 10 0.03 -12.31 18.83
C ALA A 10 1.44 -11.85 18.40
N GLN A 11 1.93 -12.31 17.23
CA GLN A 11 3.21 -11.87 16.66
C GLN A 11 3.17 -10.40 16.17
N LEU A 12 1.99 -9.87 15.83
CA LEU A 12 1.82 -8.49 15.41
C LEU A 12 1.77 -7.50 16.58
N LEU A 13 1.41 -7.95 17.79
CA LEU A 13 1.31 -7.08 18.96
C LEU A 13 2.62 -6.35 19.30
N PRO A 14 3.81 -6.98 19.33
CA PRO A 14 5.06 -6.28 19.56
C PRO A 14 5.35 -5.22 18.47
N VAL A 15 5.03 -5.52 17.21
CA VAL A 15 5.22 -4.60 16.09
C VAL A 15 4.32 -3.37 16.25
N LEU A 16 3.04 -3.60 16.59
CA LEU A 16 2.08 -2.52 16.87
C LEU A 16 2.53 -1.65 18.05
N LEU A 17 3.06 -2.27 19.11
CA LEU A 17 3.55 -1.58 20.29
C LEU A 17 4.76 -0.68 19.94
N ILE A 18 5.76 -1.22 19.24
CA ILE A 18 6.94 -0.45 18.84
C ILE A 18 6.53 0.70 17.90
N ALA A 19 5.66 0.42 16.93
CA ALA A 19 5.17 1.43 16.01
C ALA A 19 4.37 2.53 16.74
N SER A 20 3.50 2.15 17.70
CA SER A 20 2.72 3.13 18.47
C SER A 20 3.59 4.07 19.30
N ILE A 21 4.66 3.54 19.91
CA ILE A 21 5.65 4.37 20.63
C ILE A 21 6.33 5.35 19.66
N GLY A 22 6.72 4.88 18.46
CA GLY A 22 7.32 5.73 17.44
C GLY A 22 6.37 6.83 16.96
N ILE A 23 5.12 6.48 16.65
CA ILE A 23 4.09 7.42 16.18
C ILE A 23 3.79 8.48 17.24
N TRP A 24 3.58 8.04 18.48
CA TRP A 24 3.34 8.96 19.57
C TRP A 24 4.56 9.84 19.89
N GLY A 25 5.76 9.25 19.89
CA GLY A 25 7.01 9.94 20.14
C GLY A 25 7.36 11.03 19.12
N MET A 26 6.84 10.96 17.90
CA MET A 26 7.01 12.00 16.88
C MET A 26 6.59 13.39 17.39
N LEU A 27 5.58 13.46 18.27
CA LEU A 27 5.10 14.70 18.85
C LEU A 27 6.18 15.43 19.67
N TYR A 28 7.04 14.66 20.34
CA TYR A 28 8.11 15.16 21.22
C TYR A 28 9.44 15.40 20.48
N ALA A 29 9.58 14.84 19.27
CA ALA A 29 10.77 15.04 18.45
C ALA A 29 10.81 16.43 17.77
N VAL A 30 9.68 17.14 17.76
CA VAL A 30 9.60 18.45 17.10
C VAL A 30 10.02 19.57 18.05
N PRO A 31 10.87 20.51 17.59
CA PRO A 31 11.25 21.67 18.38
C PRO A 31 10.03 22.48 18.83
N GLY A 32 9.96 22.81 20.14
CA GLY A 32 8.81 23.50 20.74
C GLY A 32 7.68 22.59 21.21
N GLY A 33 7.73 21.29 20.90
CA GLY A 33 6.72 20.31 21.31
C GLY A 33 5.30 20.64 20.83
N PRO A 34 4.28 19.89 21.32
CA PRO A 34 2.88 20.10 20.91
C PRO A 34 2.34 21.53 21.19
N VAL A 35 2.79 22.14 22.26
CA VAL A 35 2.32 23.47 22.68
C VAL A 35 2.89 24.57 21.79
N GLY A 36 4.19 24.50 21.47
CA GLY A 36 4.84 25.49 20.58
C GLY A 36 4.25 25.45 19.16
N MET A 37 3.74 24.29 18.72
CA MET A 37 3.07 24.16 17.44
C MET A 37 1.71 24.85 17.39
N LEU A 38 0.93 24.76 18.48
CA LEU A 38 -0.41 25.35 18.57
C LEU A 38 -0.39 26.84 18.73
N LEU A 39 0.56 27.35 19.50
CA LEU A 39 0.61 28.74 19.89
C LEU A 39 1.60 29.59 19.08
N GLY A 40 2.57 28.94 18.36
CA GLY A 40 3.63 29.63 17.64
C GLY A 40 4.69 30.24 18.56
N GLU A 41 5.69 30.93 17.94
CA GLU A 41 6.87 31.45 18.65
C GLU A 41 6.60 32.65 19.58
N ASN A 42 5.46 33.29 19.44
CA ASN A 42 5.07 34.49 20.19
C ASN A 42 4.12 34.23 21.36
N ALA A 43 4.00 32.99 21.81
CA ALA A 43 3.09 32.62 22.90
C ALA A 43 3.53 33.18 24.26
N THR A 44 2.59 33.71 25.03
CA THR A 44 2.87 34.12 26.40
C THR A 44 3.03 32.90 27.33
N PRO A 45 3.80 33.02 28.42
CA PRO A 45 3.93 31.94 29.39
C PRO A 45 2.61 31.42 29.94
N GLU A 46 1.61 32.33 30.09
CA GLU A 46 0.28 31.99 30.57
C GLU A 46 -0.53 31.16 29.55
N GLN A 47 -0.41 31.49 28.24
CA GLN A 47 -1.03 30.72 27.17
C GLN A 47 -0.41 29.33 27.06
N ILE A 48 0.93 29.24 27.18
CA ILE A 48 1.65 27.97 27.19
C ILE A 48 1.17 27.10 28.35
N ALA A 49 1.09 27.66 29.57
CA ALA A 49 0.65 26.92 30.75
C ALA A 49 -0.83 26.49 30.67
N ALA A 50 -1.70 27.28 30.06
CA ALA A 50 -3.10 26.92 29.84
C ALA A 50 -3.24 25.77 28.88
N VAL A 51 -2.63 25.84 27.68
CA VAL A 51 -2.69 24.80 26.66
C VAL A 51 -1.98 23.52 27.12
N THR A 52 -0.89 23.63 27.88
CA THR A 52 -0.23 22.46 28.47
C THR A 52 -1.15 21.68 29.38
N ARG A 53 -1.94 22.38 30.21
CA ARG A 53 -2.95 21.75 31.09
C ARG A 53 -4.14 21.20 30.33
N ASP A 54 -4.65 21.95 29.38
CA ASP A 54 -5.82 21.53 28.56
C ASP A 54 -5.54 20.28 27.74
N LEU A 55 -4.31 20.12 27.27
CA LEU A 55 -3.83 18.94 26.54
C LEU A 55 -3.32 17.82 27.47
N GLY A 56 -3.29 18.04 28.79
CA GLY A 56 -2.77 17.07 29.77
C GLY A 56 -1.30 16.75 29.62
N LEU A 57 -0.52 17.67 29.03
CA LEU A 57 0.93 17.52 28.79
C LEU A 57 1.76 17.77 30.06
N ASP A 58 1.15 18.19 31.15
CA ASP A 58 1.69 18.30 32.51
C ASP A 58 1.72 16.95 33.24
N ARG A 59 1.04 15.93 32.70
CA ARG A 59 1.02 14.58 33.29
C ARG A 59 2.33 13.81 32.99
N PRO A 60 2.63 12.74 33.76
CA PRO A 60 3.74 11.86 33.42
C PRO A 60 3.63 11.33 31.97
N VAL A 61 4.76 11.30 31.27
CA VAL A 61 4.85 10.92 29.84
C VAL A 61 4.21 9.55 29.56
N LEU A 62 4.36 8.59 30.46
CA LEU A 62 3.73 7.27 30.32
C LEU A 62 2.19 7.34 30.37
N VAL A 63 1.64 8.21 31.23
CA VAL A 63 0.17 8.37 31.31
C VAL A 63 -0.36 8.95 30.01
N GLN A 64 0.30 9.97 29.48
CA GLN A 64 -0.06 10.56 28.18
C GLN A 64 -0.02 9.53 27.04
N TYR A 65 0.99 8.66 27.01
CA TYR A 65 1.09 7.60 26.01
C TYR A 65 -0.06 6.59 26.14
N PHE A 66 -0.36 6.14 27.35
CA PHE A 66 -1.44 5.17 27.54
C PHE A 66 -2.83 5.77 27.27
N ASP A 67 -3.06 7.03 27.62
CA ASP A 67 -4.31 7.74 27.30
C ASP A 67 -4.48 7.85 25.77
N TRP A 68 -3.42 8.25 25.05
CA TRP A 68 -3.41 8.28 23.60
C TRP A 68 -3.61 6.89 22.97
N LEU A 69 -2.93 5.87 23.48
CA LEU A 69 -3.06 4.51 22.97
C LEU A 69 -4.47 3.96 23.17
N LEU A 70 -5.07 4.22 24.34
CA LEU A 70 -6.44 3.81 24.63
C LEU A 70 -7.42 4.52 23.69
N GLY A 71 -7.24 5.82 23.44
CA GLY A 71 -7.99 6.57 22.45
C GLY A 71 -7.87 5.96 21.06
N ALA A 72 -6.64 5.68 20.61
CA ALA A 72 -6.40 5.07 19.30
C ALA A 72 -7.08 3.70 19.14
N VAL A 73 -7.07 2.86 20.17
CA VAL A 73 -7.72 1.54 20.16
C VAL A 73 -9.25 1.64 20.20
N THR A 74 -9.80 2.66 20.87
CA THR A 74 -11.25 2.90 20.92
C THR A 74 -11.79 3.71 19.74
N GLY A 75 -10.91 4.15 18.83
CA GLY A 75 -11.29 4.91 17.63
C GLY A 75 -11.31 6.42 17.83
N ASP A 76 -10.85 6.92 18.98
CA ASP A 76 -10.64 8.35 19.21
C ASP A 76 -9.18 8.72 18.86
N LEU A 77 -8.97 9.20 17.65
CA LEU A 77 -7.68 9.71 17.16
C LEU A 77 -7.50 11.20 17.41
N GLY A 78 -8.37 11.82 18.20
CA GLY A 78 -8.39 13.24 18.45
C GLY A 78 -8.98 14.07 17.29
N ASN A 79 -8.77 15.37 17.37
CA ASN A 79 -9.25 16.34 16.37
C ASN A 79 -8.07 16.97 15.61
N SER A 80 -8.28 17.26 14.33
CA SER A 80 -7.38 18.07 13.51
C SER A 80 -7.23 19.46 14.09
N VAL A 81 -6.00 19.97 14.12
CA VAL A 81 -5.68 21.31 14.66
C VAL A 81 -6.34 22.42 13.82
N TYR A 82 -6.33 22.25 12.50
CA TYR A 82 -6.84 23.28 11.58
C TYR A 82 -8.35 23.19 11.34
N GLY A 83 -8.87 22.00 11.10
CA GLY A 83 -10.29 21.79 10.79
C GLY A 83 -11.18 21.66 12.02
N ARG A 84 -10.62 21.38 13.19
CA ARG A 84 -11.33 20.98 14.42
C ARG A 84 -12.32 19.84 14.23
N GLU A 85 -12.13 19.08 13.14
CA GLU A 85 -12.93 17.89 12.84
C GLU A 85 -12.23 16.64 13.39
N PRO A 86 -13.02 15.60 13.75
CA PRO A 86 -12.45 14.32 14.18
C PRO A 86 -11.53 13.74 13.11
N VAL A 87 -10.31 13.37 13.51
CA VAL A 87 -9.29 12.79 12.60
C VAL A 87 -9.82 11.55 11.91
N LEU A 88 -10.52 10.67 12.63
CA LEU A 88 -11.09 9.45 12.06
C LEU A 88 -12.11 9.73 10.95
N LYS A 89 -12.90 10.82 11.06
CA LYS A 89 -13.85 11.25 10.01
C LYS A 89 -13.09 11.66 8.75
N LEU A 90 -12.07 12.55 8.89
CA LEU A 90 -11.28 13.03 7.76
C LEU A 90 -10.60 11.88 7.01
N ILE A 91 -10.06 10.89 7.74
CA ILE A 91 -9.45 9.71 7.15
C ILE A 91 -10.51 8.83 6.48
N GLY A 92 -11.66 8.61 7.13
CA GLY A 92 -12.75 7.80 6.60
C GLY A 92 -13.28 8.31 5.25
N GLU A 93 -13.31 9.62 5.04
CA GLU A 93 -13.71 10.25 3.77
C GLU A 93 -12.66 10.01 2.66
N ARG A 94 -11.38 9.80 2.99
CA ARG A 94 -10.27 9.63 2.04
C ARG A 94 -9.91 8.17 1.79
N LEU A 95 -10.18 7.30 2.74
CA LEU A 95 -9.85 5.88 2.69
C LEU A 95 -10.41 5.16 1.44
N PRO A 96 -11.68 5.37 1.02
CA PRO A 96 -12.22 4.70 -0.16
C PRO A 96 -11.44 5.02 -1.44
N ALA A 97 -10.95 6.26 -1.57
CA ALA A 97 -10.15 6.68 -2.73
C ALA A 97 -8.80 5.93 -2.77
N THR A 98 -8.08 5.87 -1.64
CA THR A 98 -6.81 5.12 -1.56
C THR A 98 -7.01 3.64 -1.84
N LEU A 99 -8.07 3.02 -1.29
CA LEU A 99 -8.37 1.60 -1.54
C LEU A 99 -8.72 1.36 -3.02
N GLN A 100 -9.53 2.23 -3.63
CA GLN A 100 -9.85 2.15 -5.06
C GLN A 100 -8.59 2.23 -5.92
N LEU A 101 -7.67 3.14 -5.60
CA LEU A 101 -6.39 3.27 -6.30
C LEU A 101 -5.53 2.02 -6.13
N ALA A 102 -5.41 1.49 -4.90
CA ALA A 102 -4.62 0.29 -4.61
C ALA A 102 -5.14 -0.94 -5.38
N VAL A 103 -6.46 -1.14 -5.41
CA VAL A 103 -7.09 -2.24 -6.18
C VAL A 103 -6.87 -2.05 -7.68
N ALA A 104 -7.11 -0.84 -8.21
CA ALA A 104 -6.93 -0.56 -9.63
C ALA A 104 -5.46 -0.73 -10.06
N ALA A 105 -4.50 -0.25 -9.27
CA ALA A 105 -3.07 -0.43 -9.51
C ALA A 105 -2.65 -1.91 -9.46
N THR A 106 -3.21 -2.68 -8.53
CA THR A 106 -2.98 -4.13 -8.45
C THR A 106 -3.48 -4.84 -9.72
N ILE A 107 -4.68 -4.50 -10.18
CA ILE A 107 -5.23 -5.08 -11.44
C ILE A 107 -4.32 -4.75 -12.61
N VAL A 108 -3.88 -3.50 -12.75
CA VAL A 108 -2.94 -3.09 -13.82
C VAL A 108 -1.63 -3.88 -13.71
N ALA A 109 -1.08 -4.01 -12.50
CA ALA A 109 0.16 -4.74 -12.27
C ALA A 109 0.05 -6.22 -12.66
N LEU A 110 -1.07 -6.87 -12.36
CA LEU A 110 -1.34 -8.26 -12.73
C LEU A 110 -1.55 -8.41 -14.25
N VAL A 111 -2.35 -7.53 -14.85
CA VAL A 111 -2.64 -7.56 -16.31
C VAL A 111 -1.37 -7.38 -17.14
N LEU A 112 -0.43 -6.55 -16.69
CA LEU A 112 0.85 -6.34 -17.37
C LEU A 112 1.90 -7.39 -16.96
N GLY A 113 2.01 -7.68 -15.67
CA GLY A 113 3.10 -8.51 -15.13
C GLY A 113 2.96 -10.00 -15.45
N ILE A 114 1.75 -10.56 -15.38
CA ILE A 114 1.54 -12.00 -15.61
C ILE A 114 1.88 -12.40 -17.06
N PRO A 115 1.37 -11.73 -18.12
CA PRO A 115 1.74 -12.07 -19.49
C PRO A 115 3.24 -11.92 -19.76
N VAL A 116 3.85 -10.85 -19.25
CA VAL A 116 5.30 -10.64 -19.35
C VAL A 116 6.08 -11.80 -18.74
N ALA A 117 5.70 -12.23 -17.53
CA ALA A 117 6.35 -13.35 -16.85
C ALA A 117 6.22 -14.67 -17.61
N ILE A 118 4.98 -14.99 -18.05
CA ILE A 118 4.69 -16.26 -18.75
C ILE A 118 5.46 -16.34 -20.07
N ILE A 119 5.36 -15.31 -20.90
CA ILE A 119 6.00 -15.28 -22.22
C ILE A 119 7.53 -15.37 -22.05
N SER A 120 8.09 -14.60 -21.12
CA SER A 120 9.52 -14.59 -20.83
C SER A 120 10.02 -15.95 -20.28
N ALA A 121 9.21 -16.65 -19.47
CA ALA A 121 9.56 -17.97 -18.93
C ALA A 121 9.47 -19.10 -19.96
N LEU A 122 8.52 -19.00 -20.91
CA LEU A 122 8.34 -20.01 -21.97
C LEU A 122 9.42 -19.94 -23.06
N TYR A 123 10.02 -18.76 -23.29
CA TYR A 123 11.06 -18.54 -24.29
C TYR A 123 12.37 -18.03 -23.66
N PRO A 124 12.97 -18.79 -22.73
CA PRO A 124 14.13 -18.34 -21.96
C PRO A 124 15.34 -18.12 -22.88
N ASN A 125 16.14 -17.08 -22.57
CA ASN A 125 17.33 -16.67 -23.34
C ASN A 125 17.06 -16.21 -24.78
N SER A 126 15.80 -16.14 -25.22
CA SER A 126 15.41 -15.61 -26.53
C SER A 126 15.52 -14.07 -26.56
N TRP A 127 15.38 -13.49 -27.77
CA TRP A 127 15.29 -12.04 -27.92
C TRP A 127 14.02 -11.49 -27.23
N ILE A 128 12.91 -12.26 -27.22
CA ILE A 128 11.66 -11.93 -26.54
C ILE A 128 11.90 -11.81 -25.02
N ASP A 129 12.56 -12.81 -24.42
CA ASP A 129 12.91 -12.78 -23.00
C ASP A 129 13.77 -11.56 -22.67
N ARG A 130 14.72 -11.20 -23.52
CA ARG A 130 15.57 -10.01 -23.33
C ARG A 130 14.76 -8.70 -23.36
N VAL A 131 13.84 -8.55 -24.30
CA VAL A 131 12.96 -7.36 -24.40
C VAL A 131 12.04 -7.27 -23.18
N LEU A 132 11.39 -8.37 -22.80
CA LEU A 132 10.47 -8.39 -21.64
C LEU A 132 11.20 -8.21 -20.29
N SER A 133 12.41 -8.73 -20.18
CA SER A 133 13.26 -8.46 -19.01
C SER A 133 13.74 -7.02 -18.99
N GLY A 134 14.02 -6.43 -20.17
CA GLY A 134 14.30 -5.00 -20.34
C GLY A 134 13.11 -4.12 -19.91
N TRP A 135 11.89 -4.49 -20.29
CA TRP A 135 10.66 -3.84 -19.81
C TRP A 135 10.59 -3.86 -18.27
N SER A 136 10.79 -5.02 -17.65
CA SER A 136 10.77 -5.14 -16.18
C SER A 136 11.85 -4.27 -15.53
N ALA A 137 13.03 -4.18 -16.15
CA ALA A 137 14.11 -3.33 -15.64
C ALA A 137 13.78 -1.85 -15.77
N LEU A 138 13.18 -1.43 -16.89
CA LEU A 138 12.73 -0.04 -17.10
C LEU A 138 11.61 0.33 -16.14
N ALA A 139 10.62 -0.56 -15.95
CA ALA A 139 9.52 -0.34 -15.02
C ALA A 139 10.00 -0.08 -13.58
N LEU A 140 11.09 -0.74 -13.17
CA LEU A 140 11.70 -0.54 -11.84
C LEU A 140 12.67 0.64 -11.77
N GLY A 141 13.35 0.95 -12.86
CA GLY A 141 14.34 2.01 -12.91
C GLY A 141 13.77 3.42 -13.03
N VAL A 142 12.52 3.53 -13.51
CA VAL A 142 11.86 4.83 -13.71
C VAL A 142 11.18 5.27 -12.41
N PRO A 143 11.49 6.49 -11.88
CA PRO A 143 10.79 7.01 -10.71
C PRO A 143 9.28 7.14 -10.98
N THR A 144 8.46 6.67 -10.05
CA THR A 144 6.98 6.66 -10.23
C THR A 144 6.40 8.06 -10.46
N PHE A 145 6.87 9.07 -9.74
CA PHE A 145 6.42 10.45 -9.93
C PHE A 145 6.75 10.98 -11.34
N TRP A 146 7.92 10.65 -11.86
CA TRP A 146 8.34 11.06 -13.21
C TRP A 146 7.48 10.38 -14.28
N LEU A 147 7.25 9.07 -14.14
CA LEU A 147 6.32 8.34 -15.01
C LEU A 147 4.91 8.95 -14.95
N GLY A 148 4.42 9.29 -13.75
CA GLY A 148 3.12 9.95 -13.59
C GLY A 148 3.02 11.26 -14.36
N ILE A 149 4.05 12.12 -14.27
CA ILE A 149 4.10 13.38 -15.02
C ILE A 149 4.09 13.12 -16.52
N LEU A 150 4.86 12.16 -17.03
CA LEU A 150 4.87 11.81 -18.45
C LEU A 150 3.51 11.30 -18.94
N LEU A 151 2.82 10.47 -18.13
CA LEU A 151 1.48 10.00 -18.46
C LEU A 151 0.47 11.15 -18.48
N ILE A 152 0.56 12.12 -17.56
CA ILE A 152 -0.27 13.34 -17.60
C ILE A 152 0.00 14.11 -18.88
N LEU A 153 1.27 14.39 -19.22
CA LEU A 153 1.63 15.13 -20.41
C LEU A 153 1.11 14.46 -21.68
N LEU A 154 1.26 13.14 -21.79
CA LEU A 154 0.83 12.41 -22.97
C LEU A 154 -0.71 12.29 -23.04
N PHE A 155 -1.35 11.72 -22.02
CA PHE A 155 -2.75 11.32 -22.10
C PHE A 155 -3.73 12.44 -21.72
N ALA A 156 -3.33 13.37 -20.84
CA ALA A 156 -4.22 14.43 -20.41
C ALA A 156 -4.00 15.74 -21.21
N VAL A 157 -2.75 16.11 -21.49
CA VAL A 157 -2.45 17.38 -22.14
C VAL A 157 -2.44 17.25 -23.66
N GLN A 158 -1.67 16.29 -24.22
CA GLN A 158 -1.52 16.15 -25.67
C GLN A 158 -2.71 15.43 -26.30
N LEU A 159 -3.04 14.23 -25.84
CA LEU A 159 -4.13 13.41 -26.39
C LEU A 159 -5.50 13.80 -25.86
N ARG A 160 -5.60 14.41 -24.70
CA ARG A 160 -6.85 14.82 -24.03
C ARG A 160 -7.86 13.67 -23.83
N TRP A 161 -7.36 12.45 -23.64
CA TRP A 161 -8.19 11.25 -23.45
C TRP A 161 -8.65 11.09 -22.01
N LEU A 162 -7.79 11.49 -21.06
CA LEU A 162 -7.99 11.30 -19.63
C LEU A 162 -7.78 12.63 -18.87
N PRO A 163 -8.39 12.80 -17.69
CA PRO A 163 -8.22 14.02 -16.91
C PRO A 163 -6.81 14.13 -16.31
N SER A 164 -6.28 15.35 -16.21
CA SER A 164 -4.97 15.62 -15.57
C SER A 164 -5.04 15.61 -14.05
N ALA A 165 -6.17 16.03 -13.48
CA ALA A 165 -6.45 15.98 -12.06
C ALA A 165 -7.55 14.96 -11.80
N SER A 166 -7.33 14.11 -10.80
CA SER A 166 -8.22 13.00 -10.50
C SER A 166 -9.14 13.36 -9.34
N THR A 167 -10.44 13.35 -9.60
CA THR A 167 -11.47 13.41 -8.55
C THR A 167 -11.89 11.99 -8.17
N TYR A 168 -12.13 11.76 -6.88
CA TYR A 168 -12.71 10.48 -6.47
C TYR A 168 -14.16 10.40 -6.90
N VAL A 169 -14.48 9.35 -7.63
CA VAL A 169 -15.84 8.91 -7.97
C VAL A 169 -15.92 7.45 -7.58
N ALA A 170 -16.91 7.10 -6.78
CA ALA A 170 -17.08 5.72 -6.37
C ALA A 170 -17.50 4.85 -7.58
N PHE A 171 -16.98 3.63 -7.63
CA PHE A 171 -17.18 2.74 -8.76
C PHE A 171 -18.66 2.37 -8.98
N TRP A 172 -19.44 2.32 -7.90
CA TRP A 172 -20.87 2.03 -7.93
C TRP A 172 -21.74 3.22 -8.34
N ASP A 173 -21.23 4.47 -8.23
CA ASP A 173 -21.99 5.66 -8.64
C ASP A 173 -21.87 5.91 -10.13
N ASN A 174 -20.65 5.89 -10.66
CA ASN A 174 -20.38 6.04 -12.09
C ASN A 174 -19.10 5.28 -12.48
N PRO A 175 -19.20 4.00 -12.93
CA PRO A 175 -18.04 3.16 -13.24
C PRO A 175 -17.10 3.77 -14.30
N LEU A 176 -17.66 4.41 -15.33
CA LEU A 176 -16.85 4.98 -16.41
C LEU A 176 -16.05 6.19 -15.95
N GLN A 177 -16.67 7.05 -15.17
CA GLN A 177 -15.99 8.22 -14.60
C GLN A 177 -14.96 7.82 -13.56
N ALA A 178 -15.29 6.82 -12.71
CA ALA A 178 -14.36 6.24 -11.74
C ALA A 178 -13.12 5.67 -12.44
N LEU A 179 -13.31 4.88 -13.53
CA LEU A 179 -12.20 4.35 -14.33
C LEU A 179 -11.35 5.46 -14.93
N ARG A 180 -11.97 6.49 -15.52
CA ARG A 180 -11.23 7.61 -16.12
C ARG A 180 -10.40 8.37 -15.09
N SER A 181 -10.93 8.57 -13.89
CA SER A 181 -10.25 9.32 -12.84
C SER A 181 -9.09 8.54 -12.21
N VAL A 182 -9.21 7.21 -12.06
CA VAL A 182 -8.17 6.37 -11.45
C VAL A 182 -7.14 5.84 -12.47
N ALA A 183 -7.42 5.93 -13.78
CA ALA A 183 -6.62 5.27 -14.81
C ALA A 183 -5.14 5.68 -14.79
N LEU A 184 -4.83 6.98 -14.84
CA LEU A 184 -3.44 7.44 -14.88
C LEU A 184 -2.68 7.15 -13.59
N PRO A 185 -3.20 7.44 -12.39
CA PRO A 185 -2.54 7.06 -11.15
C PRO A 185 -2.38 5.54 -11.00
N ALA A 186 -3.38 4.74 -11.40
CA ALA A 186 -3.30 3.28 -11.36
C ALA A 186 -2.28 2.72 -12.36
N LEU A 187 -2.19 3.28 -13.57
CA LEU A 187 -1.15 2.93 -14.55
C LEU A 187 0.25 3.24 -14.01
N THR A 188 0.43 4.39 -13.38
CA THR A 188 1.72 4.80 -12.81
C THR A 188 2.24 3.79 -11.78
N LEU A 189 1.41 3.44 -10.81
CA LEU A 189 1.77 2.47 -9.77
C LEU A 189 1.83 1.04 -10.31
N GLY A 190 0.86 0.69 -11.16
CA GLY A 190 0.73 -0.65 -11.72
C GLY A 190 1.89 -1.02 -12.65
N ILE A 191 2.39 -0.11 -13.46
CA ILE A 191 3.58 -0.33 -14.31
C ILE A 191 4.79 -0.64 -13.43
N TYR A 192 5.06 0.14 -12.41
CA TYR A 192 6.16 -0.10 -11.49
C TYR A 192 6.08 -1.50 -10.86
N VAL A 193 4.93 -1.84 -10.28
CA VAL A 193 4.75 -3.12 -9.60
C VAL A 193 4.70 -4.28 -10.59
N SER A 194 4.24 -4.07 -11.85
CA SER A 194 4.27 -5.11 -12.89
C SER A 194 5.68 -5.62 -13.17
N GLY A 195 6.68 -4.74 -13.08
CA GLY A 195 8.10 -5.14 -13.21
C GLY A 195 8.56 -6.07 -12.09
N ILE A 196 8.13 -5.82 -10.84
CA ILE A 196 8.42 -6.69 -9.69
C ILE A 196 7.74 -8.04 -9.88
N LEU A 197 6.42 -8.03 -10.15
CA LEU A 197 5.61 -9.23 -10.30
C LEU A 197 6.08 -10.10 -11.47
N ALA A 198 6.42 -9.48 -12.61
CA ALA A 198 6.93 -10.20 -13.77
C ALA A 198 8.24 -10.95 -13.46
N ARG A 199 9.19 -10.31 -12.78
CA ARG A 199 10.47 -10.95 -12.40
C ARG A 199 10.26 -12.10 -11.43
N PHE A 200 9.40 -11.90 -10.44
CA PHE A 200 9.12 -12.92 -9.42
C PHE A 200 8.43 -14.14 -10.03
N LEU A 201 7.35 -13.92 -10.78
CA LEU A 201 6.60 -15.01 -11.41
C LEU A 201 7.45 -15.74 -12.47
N ARG A 202 8.23 -14.99 -13.26
CA ARG A 202 9.18 -15.61 -14.21
C ARG A 202 10.18 -16.54 -13.52
N ALA A 203 10.78 -16.10 -12.42
CA ALA A 203 11.72 -16.91 -11.66
C ALA A 203 11.06 -18.19 -11.13
N SER A 204 9.86 -18.08 -10.57
CA SER A 204 9.06 -19.21 -10.10
C SER A 204 8.72 -20.18 -11.24
N LEU A 205 8.24 -19.67 -12.37
CA LEU A 205 7.91 -20.49 -13.55
C LEU A 205 9.13 -21.23 -14.13
N VAL A 206 10.27 -20.55 -14.24
CA VAL A 206 11.52 -21.19 -14.74
C VAL A 206 12.00 -22.29 -13.79
N SER A 207 11.85 -22.11 -12.48
CA SER A 207 12.17 -23.15 -11.49
C SER A 207 11.26 -24.36 -11.67
N GLU A 208 9.94 -24.14 -11.76
CA GLU A 208 8.95 -25.20 -11.91
C GLU A 208 9.07 -25.96 -13.26
N LEU A 209 9.42 -25.26 -14.34
CA LEU A 209 9.66 -25.87 -15.67
C LEU A 209 10.76 -26.94 -15.66
N ARG A 210 11.68 -26.86 -14.69
CA ARG A 210 12.83 -27.81 -14.54
C ARG A 210 12.55 -28.94 -13.55
N ALA A 211 11.39 -28.92 -12.87
CA ALA A 211 11.06 -29.90 -11.86
C ALA A 211 10.80 -31.31 -12.46
N ASP A 212 11.11 -32.36 -11.71
CA ASP A 212 11.00 -33.77 -12.19
C ASP A 212 9.57 -34.18 -12.50
N TYR A 213 8.56 -33.63 -11.79
CA TYR A 213 7.17 -33.91 -12.09
C TYR A 213 6.75 -33.40 -13.48
N VAL A 214 7.37 -32.31 -13.97
CA VAL A 214 7.12 -31.76 -15.32
C VAL A 214 7.70 -32.73 -16.37
N ARG A 215 8.89 -33.27 -16.13
CA ARG A 215 9.47 -34.32 -16.99
C ARG A 215 8.54 -35.55 -17.08
N THR A 216 8.04 -35.99 -15.94
CA THR A 216 7.10 -37.12 -15.86
C THR A 216 5.80 -36.82 -16.60
N ALA A 217 5.23 -35.61 -16.47
CA ALA A 217 4.03 -35.21 -17.17
C ALA A 217 4.23 -35.24 -18.71
N ARG A 218 5.36 -34.69 -19.17
CA ARG A 218 5.74 -34.73 -20.61
C ARG A 218 5.96 -36.15 -21.13
N SER A 219 6.63 -37.03 -20.36
CA SER A 219 6.84 -38.43 -20.71
C SER A 219 5.55 -39.23 -20.83
N LYS A 220 4.48 -38.81 -20.14
CA LYS A 220 3.12 -39.36 -20.27
C LYS A 220 2.34 -38.82 -21.47
N GLY A 221 2.96 -37.98 -22.31
CA GLY A 221 2.35 -37.44 -23.52
C GLY A 221 1.34 -36.32 -23.29
N LEU A 222 1.34 -35.68 -22.12
CA LEU A 222 0.45 -34.57 -21.87
C LEU A 222 0.78 -33.36 -22.77
N PRO A 223 -0.21 -32.68 -23.36
CA PRO A 223 0.04 -31.51 -24.18
C PRO A 223 0.62 -30.37 -23.35
N GLU A 224 1.56 -29.61 -23.93
CA GLU A 224 2.30 -28.54 -23.22
C GLU A 224 1.39 -27.51 -22.55
N ARG A 225 0.25 -27.19 -23.18
CA ARG A 225 -0.77 -26.31 -22.60
C ARG A 225 -1.31 -26.82 -21.26
N GLN A 226 -1.50 -28.14 -21.12
CA GLN A 226 -1.97 -28.75 -19.88
C GLN A 226 -0.85 -28.83 -18.85
N VAL A 227 0.38 -29.17 -19.27
CA VAL A 227 1.55 -29.17 -18.38
C VAL A 227 1.76 -27.78 -17.78
N VAL A 228 1.78 -26.74 -18.59
CA VAL A 228 1.99 -25.36 -18.12
C VAL A 228 0.79 -24.88 -17.32
N GLY A 229 -0.41 -24.98 -17.84
CA GLY A 229 -1.60 -24.38 -17.24
C GLY A 229 -2.07 -25.05 -15.94
N THR A 230 -1.95 -26.39 -15.85
CA THR A 230 -2.49 -27.14 -14.70
C THR A 230 -1.41 -27.46 -13.67
N HIS A 231 -0.21 -27.86 -14.13
CA HIS A 231 0.82 -28.34 -13.20
C HIS A 231 1.80 -27.23 -12.79
N ILE A 232 2.38 -26.52 -13.76
CA ILE A 232 3.41 -25.52 -13.50
C ILE A 232 2.78 -24.25 -12.88
N MET A 233 1.74 -23.71 -13.52
CA MET A 233 1.12 -22.45 -13.08
C MET A 233 0.58 -22.56 -11.66
N ARG A 234 -0.06 -23.67 -11.31
CA ARG A 234 -0.61 -23.87 -9.96
C ARG A 234 0.46 -23.76 -8.87
N ASN A 235 1.63 -24.37 -9.08
CA ASN A 235 2.72 -24.35 -8.12
C ASN A 235 3.44 -22.99 -8.13
N ALA A 236 3.67 -22.40 -9.31
CA ALA A 236 4.33 -21.11 -9.44
C ALA A 236 3.50 -19.94 -8.85
N LEU A 237 2.17 -20.06 -8.85
CA LEU A 237 1.29 -19.03 -8.27
C LEU A 237 1.27 -19.03 -6.74
N LEU A 238 1.63 -20.11 -6.05
CA LEU A 238 1.63 -20.14 -4.59
C LEU A 238 2.50 -19.03 -3.97
N PRO A 239 3.82 -18.94 -4.26
CA PRO A 239 4.65 -17.86 -3.74
C PRO A 239 4.30 -16.50 -4.36
N PHE A 240 3.75 -16.49 -5.58
CA PHE A 240 3.36 -15.26 -6.28
C PHE A 240 2.22 -14.53 -5.59
N ILE A 241 1.20 -15.24 -5.08
CA ILE A 241 0.06 -14.64 -4.35
C ILE A 241 0.56 -13.85 -3.13
N THR A 242 1.56 -14.38 -2.41
CA THR A 242 2.16 -13.68 -1.27
C THR A 242 2.79 -12.34 -1.71
N ILE A 243 3.53 -12.35 -2.83
CA ILE A 243 4.14 -11.11 -3.35
C ILE A 243 3.07 -10.12 -3.81
N VAL A 244 2.00 -10.57 -4.46
CA VAL A 244 0.87 -9.70 -4.84
C VAL A 244 0.27 -9.03 -3.60
N GLY A 245 0.03 -9.78 -2.54
CA GLY A 245 -0.51 -9.24 -1.31
C GLY A 245 0.41 -8.23 -0.62
N LEU A 246 1.71 -8.53 -0.55
CA LEU A 246 2.72 -7.58 -0.05
C LEU A 246 2.75 -6.29 -0.88
N MET A 247 2.66 -6.39 -2.20
CA MET A 247 2.64 -5.21 -3.08
C MET A 247 1.34 -4.41 -2.90
N MET A 248 0.20 -5.08 -2.73
CA MET A 248 -1.08 -4.43 -2.43
C MET A 248 -1.03 -3.67 -1.08
N ALA A 249 -0.46 -4.26 -0.05
CA ALA A 249 -0.25 -3.59 1.24
C ALA A 249 0.68 -2.37 1.09
N ASN A 250 1.75 -2.50 0.30
CA ASN A 250 2.67 -1.41 0.03
C ASN A 250 2.03 -0.26 -0.76
N PHE A 251 1.00 -0.50 -1.59
CA PHE A 251 0.31 0.60 -2.28
C PHE A 251 -0.35 1.58 -1.32
N ILE A 252 -0.82 1.12 -0.16
CA ILE A 252 -1.49 2.00 0.81
C ILE A 252 -0.51 3.00 1.43
N GLY A 253 0.71 2.58 1.74
CA GLY A 253 1.78 3.48 2.21
C GLY A 253 2.54 4.18 1.08
N GLY A 254 2.69 3.54 -0.08
CA GLY A 254 3.48 4.04 -1.21
C GLY A 254 2.74 4.91 -2.21
N ALA A 255 1.41 4.98 -2.15
CA ALA A 255 0.61 5.79 -3.05
C ALA A 255 0.71 7.31 -2.79
N VAL A 256 1.30 7.72 -1.67
CA VAL A 256 1.36 9.12 -1.20
C VAL A 256 1.84 10.08 -2.30
N VAL A 257 2.97 9.76 -2.92
CA VAL A 257 3.55 10.60 -3.98
C VAL A 257 2.66 10.61 -5.23
N THR A 258 2.09 9.47 -5.59
CA THR A 258 1.20 9.36 -6.76
C THR A 258 -0.10 10.12 -6.53
N GLU A 259 -0.70 10.00 -5.35
CA GLU A 259 -1.89 10.77 -4.97
C GLU A 259 -1.63 12.29 -5.03
N ALA A 260 -0.44 12.74 -4.61
CA ALA A 260 -0.04 14.14 -4.70
C ALA A 260 0.12 14.60 -6.16
N VAL A 261 0.84 13.84 -6.99
CA VAL A 261 1.09 14.16 -8.41
C VAL A 261 -0.22 14.29 -9.20
N PHE A 262 -1.15 13.38 -8.99
CA PHE A 262 -2.45 13.36 -9.68
C PHE A 262 -3.55 14.16 -8.97
N ASN A 263 -3.23 14.82 -7.87
CA ASN A 263 -4.23 15.49 -7.03
C ASN A 263 -5.39 14.55 -6.60
N TYR A 264 -5.09 13.25 -6.46
CA TYR A 264 -6.08 12.23 -6.11
C TYR A 264 -6.39 12.30 -4.60
N PRO A 265 -7.67 12.37 -4.19
CA PRO A 265 -8.05 12.70 -2.82
C PRO A 265 -7.99 11.49 -1.87
N GLY A 266 -6.81 10.87 -1.74
CA GLY A 266 -6.56 9.76 -0.83
C GLY A 266 -5.93 10.18 0.51
N ILE A 267 -5.63 9.17 1.35
CA ILE A 267 -5.00 9.33 2.68
C ILE A 267 -3.58 9.90 2.55
N GLY A 268 -2.81 9.48 1.54
CA GLY A 268 -1.45 9.96 1.35
C GLY A 268 -1.41 11.47 1.06
N ARG A 269 -2.32 11.96 0.21
CA ARG A 269 -2.47 13.39 -0.03
C ARG A 269 -2.94 14.14 1.21
N LEU A 270 -3.88 13.56 1.97
CA LEU A 270 -4.32 14.11 3.26
C LEU A 270 -3.12 14.25 4.21
N MET A 271 -2.27 13.24 4.28
CA MET A 271 -1.07 13.22 5.13
C MET A 271 -0.06 14.30 4.70
N ILE A 272 0.18 14.50 3.39
CA ILE A 272 1.06 15.58 2.90
C ILE A 272 0.50 16.95 3.34
N GLY A 273 -0.81 17.16 3.20
CA GLY A 273 -1.46 18.38 3.69
C GLY A 273 -1.30 18.58 5.19
N ALA A 274 -1.48 17.52 5.97
CA ALA A 274 -1.27 17.54 7.42
C ALA A 274 0.18 17.88 7.79
N ILE A 275 1.17 17.30 7.09
CA ILE A 275 2.59 17.61 7.30
C ILE A 275 2.89 19.08 7.01
N SER A 276 2.41 19.59 5.87
CA SER A 276 2.61 20.99 5.46
C SER A 276 2.02 21.98 6.46
N ASN A 277 0.89 21.61 7.07
CA ASN A 277 0.19 22.40 8.07
C ASN A 277 0.64 22.09 9.51
N ARG A 278 1.55 21.15 9.72
CA ARG A 278 2.00 20.70 11.06
C ARG A 278 0.85 20.16 11.92
N ASP A 279 -0.14 19.52 11.30
CA ASP A 279 -1.30 18.91 11.97
C ASP A 279 -0.94 17.52 12.49
N TYR A 280 -0.31 17.45 13.65
CA TYR A 280 0.24 16.21 14.20
C TYR A 280 -0.82 15.16 14.55
N PRO A 281 -1.96 15.51 15.17
CA PRO A 281 -3.01 14.52 15.40
C PRO A 281 -3.47 13.86 14.10
N LEU A 282 -3.60 14.64 13.03
CA LEU A 282 -3.99 14.11 11.71
C LEU A 282 -2.87 13.25 11.10
N ILE A 283 -1.58 13.65 11.24
CA ILE A 283 -0.44 12.85 10.79
C ILE A 283 -0.41 11.51 11.54
N GLN A 284 -0.50 11.53 12.87
CA GLN A 284 -0.50 10.33 13.70
C GLN A 284 -1.66 9.41 13.34
N GLY A 285 -2.87 9.96 13.20
CA GLY A 285 -4.05 9.20 12.79
C GLY A 285 -3.90 8.55 11.42
N CYS A 286 -3.36 9.28 10.42
CA CYS A 286 -3.07 8.71 9.10
C CYS A 286 -2.08 7.54 9.19
N ILE A 287 -0.99 7.68 9.96
CA ILE A 287 0.02 6.62 10.10
C ILE A 287 -0.59 5.40 10.82
N VAL A 288 -1.37 5.59 11.89
CA VAL A 288 -2.06 4.50 12.60
C VAL A 288 -2.99 3.74 11.67
N VAL A 289 -3.84 4.45 10.90
CA VAL A 289 -4.79 3.80 9.99
C VAL A 289 -4.06 3.08 8.84
N ILE A 290 -3.05 3.69 8.24
CA ILE A 290 -2.22 3.03 7.22
C ILE A 290 -1.59 1.76 7.79
N LEU A 291 -1.02 1.80 8.99
CA LEU A 291 -0.41 0.65 9.65
C LEU A 291 -1.43 -0.47 9.91
N VAL A 292 -2.62 -0.13 10.43
CA VAL A 292 -3.69 -1.11 10.68
C VAL A 292 -4.13 -1.78 9.38
N ILE A 293 -4.32 -1.02 8.31
CA ILE A 293 -4.71 -1.57 7.00
C ILE A 293 -3.58 -2.44 6.42
N TYR A 294 -2.32 -1.99 6.52
CA TYR A 294 -1.16 -2.78 6.10
C TYR A 294 -1.13 -4.14 6.80
N ILE A 295 -1.32 -4.15 8.12
CA ILE A 295 -1.37 -5.37 8.93
C ILE A 295 -2.57 -6.24 8.55
N ALA A 296 -3.75 -5.65 8.35
CA ALA A 296 -4.96 -6.38 7.96
C ALA A 296 -4.79 -7.07 6.60
N ILE A 297 -4.19 -6.39 5.62
CA ILE A 297 -3.90 -6.99 4.31
C ILE A 297 -2.90 -8.13 4.44
N ASN A 298 -1.79 -7.94 5.18
CA ASN A 298 -0.81 -9.00 5.38
C ASN A 298 -1.43 -10.21 6.08
N LEU A 299 -2.25 -10.00 7.10
CA LEU A 299 -2.97 -11.08 7.77
C LEU A 299 -3.93 -11.80 6.81
N ALA A 300 -4.67 -11.06 5.98
CA ALA A 300 -5.56 -11.64 4.97
C ALA A 300 -4.77 -12.50 3.95
N VAL A 301 -3.59 -12.04 3.54
CA VAL A 301 -2.70 -12.80 2.64
C VAL A 301 -2.15 -14.06 3.32
N ASP A 302 -1.72 -13.97 4.58
CA ASP A 302 -1.25 -15.12 5.35
C ASP A 302 -2.35 -16.19 5.51
N VAL A 303 -3.58 -15.77 5.80
CA VAL A 303 -4.74 -16.65 5.89
C VAL A 303 -5.09 -17.28 4.54
N LEU A 304 -5.06 -16.48 3.47
CA LEU A 304 -5.29 -16.98 2.11
C LEU A 304 -4.22 -18.01 1.71
N TYR A 305 -2.96 -17.75 2.04
CA TYR A 305 -1.87 -18.67 1.78
C TYR A 305 -2.04 -19.99 2.53
N ALA A 306 -2.37 -19.94 3.82
CA ALA A 306 -2.66 -21.13 4.63
C ALA A 306 -3.87 -21.94 4.13
N TYR A 307 -4.83 -21.29 3.46
CA TYR A 307 -5.97 -21.97 2.83
C TYR A 307 -5.60 -22.66 1.52
N ILE A 308 -4.70 -22.04 0.73
CA ILE A 308 -4.31 -22.55 -0.61
C ILE A 308 -3.27 -23.69 -0.49
N ASP A 309 -2.35 -23.60 0.47
CA ASP A 309 -1.33 -24.64 0.72
C ASP A 309 -1.50 -25.29 2.10
N PRO A 310 -2.30 -26.37 2.20
CA PRO A 310 -2.50 -27.09 3.46
C PRO A 310 -1.27 -27.86 3.95
N ARG A 311 -0.16 -27.86 3.19
CA ARG A 311 1.10 -28.53 3.57
C ARG A 311 1.94 -27.73 4.58
N ILE A 312 1.55 -26.49 4.84
CA ILE A 312 2.18 -25.68 5.88
C ILE A 312 1.80 -26.30 7.24
N GLU A 313 2.68 -27.09 7.79
CA GLU A 313 2.55 -27.62 9.14
C GLU A 313 2.54 -26.43 10.12
N TYR A 314 1.54 -26.41 10.96
CA TYR A 314 1.33 -25.41 12.01
C TYR A 314 2.27 -25.71 13.21
N SER A 315 3.61 -25.67 12.98
CA SER A 315 4.62 -25.81 14.04
C SER A 315 4.81 -24.53 14.84
#